data_18b147acd82559b7bda11cccf3a3fdaf
#
_entry.id   18b147acd82559b7bda11cccf3a3fdaf
#
_cell.length_a   1.000
_cell.length_b   1.000
_cell.length_c   1.000
_cell.angle_alpha   90.00
_cell.angle_beta   90.00
_cell.angle_gamma   90.00
#
_symmetry.space_group_name_H-M   'P 1'
#
loop_
_entity.id
_entity.type
_entity.pdbx_description
1 polymer ?
#
loop_
_entity_poly.entity_id
_entity_poly.type
_entity_poly.pdbx_seq_one_letter_code
_entity_poly.pdbx_strand_id
1 'polypeptide(L)'
;MEGRELVRQAPIEKFLADPTFAKKLVHEPTPEESLYPLHKYEGYAWGMSIDLNACTGCNACVVACQAENNIPVVGKDQVIREREMHWIRIDHYYEGNLDDPGMHTQPVTCMQCESAPCEVVCPVEATSHDSEGLNVMVYNRCVGTRYCLNNCPYKVRRFNFLQYSDTETETYKMMRNPDVTVRNRGVMEKCTYCVQRISHARINSKIEDRAIRDGEVVTACQAACPSQAISFGDINDKSSKIAGLKADPRDYTLLAELNTKPRTSYLAKLKNPNPELDETT
;
A
#
# COMPACT_ATOMS: atom_id res chain seq x y z
N MET A 1 -17.65 0.30 9.53
CA MET A 1 -16.96 1.38 8.76
C MET A 1 -17.41 2.79 9.17
N GLU A 2 -18.34 2.88 10.10
CA GLU A 2 -18.83 4.15 10.73
C GLU A 2 -19.17 5.26 9.72
N GLY A 3 -19.86 4.90 8.64
CA GLY A 3 -20.28 5.82 7.59
C GLY A 3 -19.21 6.21 6.57
N ARG A 4 -18.02 5.60 6.63
CA ARG A 4 -16.99 5.79 5.61
C ARG A 4 -16.98 4.64 4.60
N GLU A 5 -16.94 4.97 3.33
CA GLU A 5 -16.88 4.02 2.22
C GLU A 5 -15.43 3.55 1.98
N LEU A 6 -14.86 2.81 2.95
CA LEU A 6 -13.46 2.35 2.90
C LEU A 6 -13.28 1.21 1.88
N VAL A 7 -14.17 0.21 1.89
CA VAL A 7 -14.20 -0.87 0.90
C VAL A 7 -15.39 -0.62 -0.02
N ARG A 8 -15.10 -0.36 -1.29
CA ARG A 8 -16.15 -0.05 -2.26
C ARG A 8 -16.56 -1.32 -3.00
N GLN A 9 -17.85 -1.57 -3.02
CA GLN A 9 -18.43 -2.74 -3.67
C GLN A 9 -19.81 -2.42 -4.24
N ALA A 10 -20.23 -3.19 -5.24
CA ALA A 10 -21.57 -3.13 -5.80
C ALA A 10 -21.97 -4.45 -6.43
N PRO A 11 -23.29 -4.73 -6.57
CA PRO A 11 -23.77 -5.75 -7.49
C PRO A 11 -23.37 -5.43 -8.93
N ILE A 12 -23.20 -6.47 -9.74
CA ILE A 12 -22.80 -6.33 -11.15
C ILE A 12 -23.78 -5.46 -11.95
N GLU A 13 -25.06 -5.53 -11.64
CA GLU A 13 -26.11 -4.73 -12.26
C GLU A 13 -25.88 -3.23 -12.06
N LYS A 14 -25.52 -2.83 -10.83
CA LYS A 14 -25.17 -1.43 -10.52
C LYS A 14 -23.95 -0.96 -11.29
N PHE A 15 -22.94 -1.83 -11.42
CA PHE A 15 -21.75 -1.54 -12.22
C PHE A 15 -22.09 -1.39 -13.70
N LEU A 16 -22.95 -2.24 -14.27
CA LEU A 16 -23.37 -2.12 -15.66
C LEU A 16 -24.17 -0.84 -15.93
N ALA A 17 -24.96 -0.40 -14.95
CA ALA A 17 -25.70 0.86 -15.04
C ALA A 17 -24.82 2.09 -14.86
N ASP A 18 -23.83 2.04 -13.95
CA ASP A 18 -22.87 3.10 -13.67
C ASP A 18 -21.49 2.51 -13.36
N PRO A 19 -20.63 2.32 -14.38
CA PRO A 19 -19.30 1.78 -14.18
C PRO A 19 -18.40 2.60 -13.22
N THR A 20 -18.69 3.89 -13.07
CA THR A 20 -17.92 4.82 -12.22
C THR A 20 -18.45 4.94 -10.78
N PHE A 21 -19.37 4.06 -10.38
CA PHE A 21 -20.01 4.09 -9.06
C PHE A 21 -19.01 4.27 -7.91
N ALA A 22 -17.84 3.61 -8.01
CA ALA A 22 -16.83 3.65 -6.97
C ALA A 22 -16.23 5.05 -6.77
N LYS A 23 -16.06 5.82 -7.83
CA LYS A 23 -15.50 7.19 -7.78
C LYS A 23 -16.50 8.20 -7.23
N LYS A 24 -17.79 7.95 -7.41
CA LYS A 24 -18.87 8.87 -7.01
C LYS A 24 -19.24 8.80 -5.52
N LEU A 25 -18.80 7.76 -4.81
CA LEU A 25 -19.14 7.57 -3.39
C LEU A 25 -18.51 8.62 -2.47
N VAL A 26 -17.36 9.17 -2.87
CA VAL A 26 -16.62 10.16 -2.08
C VAL A 26 -16.10 11.24 -3.04
N HIS A 27 -16.25 12.51 -2.65
CA HIS A 27 -15.69 13.63 -3.39
C HIS A 27 -14.15 13.56 -3.35
N GLU A 28 -13.52 13.48 -4.51
CA GLU A 28 -12.09 13.63 -4.67
C GLU A 28 -11.79 15.08 -5.07
N PRO A 29 -11.03 15.83 -4.25
CA PRO A 29 -10.74 17.22 -4.56
C PRO A 29 -10.02 17.40 -5.90
N THR A 30 -10.45 18.38 -6.65
CA THR A 30 -9.84 18.73 -7.93
C THR A 30 -8.50 19.45 -7.74
N PRO A 31 -7.64 19.54 -8.77
CA PRO A 31 -6.39 20.28 -8.65
C PRO A 31 -6.58 21.76 -8.24
N GLU A 32 -7.69 22.37 -8.63
CA GLU A 32 -8.03 23.76 -8.30
C GLU A 32 -8.39 23.94 -6.81
N GLU A 33 -8.85 22.89 -6.15
CA GLU A 33 -9.15 22.88 -4.71
C GLU A 33 -7.91 22.66 -3.84
N SER A 34 -6.74 22.45 -4.46
CA SER A 34 -5.48 22.22 -3.76
C SER A 34 -4.59 23.47 -3.75
N LEU A 35 -4.03 23.78 -2.58
CA LEU A 35 -2.99 24.82 -2.44
C LEU A 35 -1.61 24.33 -2.93
N TYR A 36 -1.45 23.02 -3.16
CA TYR A 36 -0.20 22.44 -3.61
C TYR A 36 -0.22 22.25 -5.13
N PRO A 37 0.83 22.68 -5.85
CA PRO A 37 0.95 22.42 -7.28
C PRO A 37 1.11 20.92 -7.53
N LEU A 38 0.64 20.47 -8.71
CA LEU A 38 0.91 19.12 -9.17
C LEU A 38 2.39 19.00 -9.54
N HIS A 39 3.05 17.99 -8.96
CA HIS A 39 4.41 17.64 -9.36
C HIS A 39 4.38 16.74 -10.60
N LYS A 40 5.23 17.05 -11.58
CA LYS A 40 5.44 16.20 -12.76
C LYS A 40 6.72 15.41 -12.60
N TYR A 41 6.61 14.10 -12.74
CA TYR A 41 7.75 13.19 -12.76
C TYR A 41 8.16 12.93 -14.21
N GLU A 42 9.39 13.31 -14.57
CA GLU A 42 9.90 13.19 -15.95
C GLU A 42 10.40 11.79 -16.29
N GLY A 43 10.71 10.98 -15.26
CA GLY A 43 11.15 9.60 -15.40
C GLY A 43 10.05 8.61 -15.04
N TYR A 44 10.45 7.55 -14.34
CA TYR A 44 9.49 6.60 -13.80
C TYR A 44 8.61 7.23 -12.72
N ALA A 45 7.37 6.76 -12.64
CA ALA A 45 6.44 7.10 -11.57
C ALA A 45 5.79 5.81 -11.06
N TRP A 46 6.28 5.29 -9.94
CA TRP A 46 5.84 3.99 -9.44
C TRP A 46 4.48 4.04 -8.76
N GLY A 47 3.66 3.03 -9.02
CA GLY A 47 2.35 2.88 -8.39
C GLY A 47 1.91 1.44 -8.25
N MET A 48 0.86 1.25 -7.44
CA MET A 48 0.28 -0.05 -7.13
C MET A 48 -1.23 -0.02 -7.29
N SER A 49 -1.81 -1.11 -7.77
CA SER A 49 -3.25 -1.35 -7.76
C SER A 49 -3.54 -2.71 -7.13
N ILE A 50 -4.60 -2.77 -6.32
CA ILE A 50 -5.03 -3.99 -5.63
C ILE A 50 -6.47 -4.30 -6.04
N ASP A 51 -6.68 -5.42 -6.74
CA ASP A 51 -8.01 -5.87 -7.15
C ASP A 51 -8.70 -6.61 -5.99
N LEU A 52 -9.78 -6.00 -5.46
CA LEU A 52 -10.54 -6.57 -4.35
C LEU A 52 -11.47 -7.72 -4.80
N ASN A 53 -11.70 -7.91 -6.09
CA ASN A 53 -12.35 -9.13 -6.60
C ASN A 53 -11.43 -10.35 -6.52
N ALA A 54 -10.16 -10.15 -6.85
CA ALA A 54 -9.16 -11.21 -6.85
C ALA A 54 -8.61 -11.49 -5.45
N CYS A 55 -8.60 -10.49 -4.55
CA CYS A 55 -8.03 -10.63 -3.21
C CYS A 55 -8.88 -11.55 -2.32
N THR A 56 -8.25 -12.63 -1.82
CA THR A 56 -8.87 -13.60 -0.91
C THR A 56 -8.57 -13.37 0.57
N GLY A 57 -7.76 -12.35 0.91
CA GLY A 57 -7.35 -12.07 2.30
C GLY A 57 -6.38 -13.11 2.90
N CYS A 58 -5.68 -13.90 2.09
CA CYS A 58 -4.88 -15.06 2.54
C CYS A 58 -3.59 -14.73 3.31
N ASN A 59 -3.22 -13.45 3.49
CA ASN A 59 -2.01 -12.98 4.18
C ASN A 59 -0.66 -13.37 3.55
N ALA A 60 -0.59 -14.05 2.41
CA ALA A 60 0.66 -14.41 1.75
C ALA A 60 1.54 -13.18 1.45
N CYS A 61 0.93 -12.06 1.05
CA CYS A 61 1.61 -10.79 0.82
C CYS A 61 2.23 -10.20 2.11
N VAL A 62 1.61 -10.40 3.27
CA VAL A 62 2.11 -9.93 4.57
C VAL A 62 3.38 -10.69 4.94
N VAL A 63 3.36 -12.03 4.84
CA VAL A 63 4.51 -12.89 5.14
C VAL A 63 5.67 -12.60 4.18
N ALA A 64 5.39 -12.49 2.88
CA ALA A 64 6.41 -12.17 1.89
C ALA A 64 7.06 -10.80 2.12
N CYS A 65 6.26 -9.81 2.51
CA CYS A 65 6.76 -8.47 2.84
C CYS A 65 7.69 -8.50 4.05
N GLN A 66 7.35 -9.29 5.09
CA GLN A 66 8.19 -9.46 6.27
C GLN A 66 9.53 -10.09 5.92
N ALA A 67 9.52 -11.18 5.17
CA ALA A 67 10.72 -11.90 4.77
C ALA A 67 11.64 -11.03 3.89
N GLU A 68 11.07 -10.40 2.87
CA GLU A 68 11.82 -9.57 1.91
C GLU A 68 12.46 -8.35 2.56
N ASN A 69 11.75 -7.67 3.45
CA ASN A 69 12.14 -6.35 3.95
C ASN A 69 12.75 -6.40 5.36
N ASN A 70 13.21 -7.55 5.83
CA ASN A 70 13.79 -7.70 7.16
C ASN A 70 12.91 -7.11 8.28
N ILE A 71 11.58 -7.24 8.15
CA ILE A 71 10.65 -6.71 9.14
C ILE A 71 10.71 -7.61 10.38
N PRO A 72 10.89 -7.06 11.59
CA PRO A 72 10.98 -7.88 12.79
C PRO A 72 9.62 -8.52 13.12
N VAL A 73 9.66 -9.77 13.59
CA VAL A 73 8.50 -10.47 14.14
C VAL A 73 8.43 -10.16 15.63
N VAL A 74 7.40 -9.43 16.04
CA VAL A 74 7.32 -8.88 17.40
C VAL A 74 6.48 -9.69 18.38
N GLY A 75 5.69 -10.63 17.88
CA GLY A 75 4.85 -11.50 18.69
C GLY A 75 3.54 -10.86 19.18
N LYS A 76 2.70 -11.69 19.76
CA LYS A 76 1.34 -11.36 20.18
C LYS A 76 1.28 -10.24 21.22
N ASP A 77 2.18 -10.25 22.21
CA ASP A 77 2.20 -9.25 23.28
C ASP A 77 2.45 -7.83 22.78
N GLN A 78 3.29 -7.66 21.75
CA GLN A 78 3.53 -6.35 21.16
C GLN A 78 2.36 -5.91 20.28
N VAL A 79 1.72 -6.86 19.59
CA VAL A 79 0.51 -6.57 18.78
C VAL A 79 -0.64 -6.10 19.68
N ILE A 80 -0.87 -6.74 20.82
CA ILE A 80 -1.87 -6.31 21.81
C ILE A 80 -1.59 -4.88 22.31
N ARG A 81 -0.32 -4.47 22.34
CA ARG A 81 0.11 -3.12 22.73
C ARG A 81 0.13 -2.12 21.56
N GLU A 82 -0.48 -2.46 20.42
CA GLU A 82 -0.49 -1.65 19.20
C GLU A 82 0.93 -1.34 18.65
N ARG A 83 1.85 -2.30 18.83
CA ARG A 83 3.25 -2.18 18.38
C ARG A 83 3.60 -3.20 17.31
N GLU A 84 2.63 -3.59 16.48
CA GLU A 84 2.86 -4.44 15.32
C GLU A 84 3.84 -3.77 14.33
N MET A 85 4.62 -4.59 13.62
CA MET A 85 5.63 -4.09 12.68
C MET A 85 5.34 -4.41 11.20
N HIS A 86 4.21 -5.01 10.89
CA HIS A 86 3.82 -5.33 9.52
C HIS A 86 3.67 -4.07 8.67
N TRP A 87 4.33 -4.03 7.49
CA TRP A 87 4.21 -2.90 6.55
C TRP A 87 2.97 -2.99 5.67
N ILE A 88 2.44 -4.19 5.51
CA ILE A 88 1.13 -4.44 4.91
C ILE A 88 0.30 -5.25 5.91
N ARG A 89 -0.95 -4.87 6.08
CA ARG A 89 -1.92 -5.58 6.92
C ARG A 89 -3.16 -5.87 6.09
N ILE A 90 -3.94 -6.86 6.50
CA ILE A 90 -5.25 -7.14 5.93
C ILE A 90 -6.29 -6.65 6.91
N ASP A 91 -6.97 -5.56 6.56
CA ASP A 91 -8.06 -5.04 7.35
C ASP A 91 -9.35 -5.81 7.03
N HIS A 92 -10.15 -6.08 8.06
CA HIS A 92 -11.43 -6.75 7.95
C HIS A 92 -12.53 -5.79 8.41
N TYR A 93 -13.55 -5.64 7.59
CA TYR A 93 -14.72 -4.81 7.87
C TYR A 93 -15.96 -5.68 7.83
N TYR A 94 -16.90 -5.38 8.69
CA TYR A 94 -18.15 -6.12 8.80
C TYR A 94 -19.33 -5.19 8.56
N GLU A 95 -20.36 -5.67 7.88
CA GLU A 95 -21.59 -4.94 7.61
C GLU A 95 -22.81 -5.87 7.69
N GLY A 96 -24.01 -5.30 7.84
CA GLY A 96 -25.26 -6.05 7.87
C GLY A 96 -25.64 -6.54 9.26
N ASN A 97 -26.36 -7.69 9.32
CA ASN A 97 -26.88 -8.24 10.56
C ASN A 97 -25.78 -8.95 11.34
N LEU A 98 -25.90 -8.96 12.68
CA LEU A 98 -24.97 -9.70 13.56
C LEU A 98 -25.05 -11.21 13.39
N ASP A 99 -26.22 -11.73 12.98
CA ASP A 99 -26.42 -13.16 12.78
C ASP A 99 -25.88 -13.65 11.43
N ASP A 100 -25.78 -12.76 10.43
CA ASP A 100 -25.18 -13.03 9.12
C ASP A 100 -24.37 -11.82 8.62
N PRO A 101 -23.20 -11.56 9.22
CA PRO A 101 -22.40 -10.39 8.87
C PRO A 101 -21.68 -10.57 7.52
N GLY A 102 -21.86 -9.63 6.62
CA GLY A 102 -21.03 -9.47 5.44
C GLY A 102 -19.58 -9.12 5.85
N MET A 103 -18.58 -9.87 5.38
CA MET A 103 -17.17 -9.62 5.66
C MET A 103 -16.43 -9.11 4.41
N HIS A 104 -15.69 -8.03 4.59
CA HIS A 104 -14.84 -7.44 3.55
C HIS A 104 -13.39 -7.42 3.99
N THR A 105 -12.51 -7.75 3.08
CA THR A 105 -11.07 -7.74 3.31
C THR A 105 -10.40 -6.69 2.42
N GLN A 106 -9.45 -5.94 2.98
CA GLN A 106 -8.69 -4.94 2.23
C GLN A 106 -7.23 -4.96 2.68
N PRO A 107 -6.29 -5.30 1.79
CA PRO A 107 -4.86 -5.11 2.06
C PRO A 107 -4.54 -3.62 2.13
N VAL A 108 -3.91 -3.18 3.22
CA VAL A 108 -3.55 -1.77 3.44
C VAL A 108 -2.05 -1.65 3.67
N THR A 109 -1.40 -0.87 2.83
CA THR A 109 0.04 -0.58 2.89
C THR A 109 0.28 0.93 2.83
N CYS A 110 1.55 1.37 2.84
CA CYS A 110 1.83 2.78 2.59
C CYS A 110 1.30 3.18 1.22
N MET A 111 0.48 4.23 1.19
CA MET A 111 -0.17 4.70 -0.03
C MET A 111 0.78 5.48 -0.95
N GLN A 112 2.02 5.76 -0.51
CA GLN A 112 2.99 6.54 -1.27
C GLN A 112 2.36 7.85 -1.78
N CYS A 113 1.80 8.63 -0.84
CA CYS A 113 1.02 9.83 -1.14
C CYS A 113 1.87 10.91 -1.80
N GLU A 114 1.36 11.56 -2.86
CA GLU A 114 1.99 12.73 -3.49
C GLU A 114 2.01 13.93 -2.53
N SER A 115 0.88 14.19 -1.87
CA SER A 115 0.76 15.20 -0.82
C SER A 115 0.85 14.50 0.54
N ALA A 116 2.07 14.10 0.92
CA ALA A 116 2.30 13.22 2.05
C ALA A 116 2.23 13.95 3.41
N PRO A 117 1.17 13.75 4.23
CA PRO A 117 1.06 14.44 5.52
C PRO A 117 2.12 13.99 6.54
N CYS A 118 2.80 12.88 6.29
CA CYS A 118 3.90 12.41 7.13
C CYS A 118 5.23 13.14 6.90
N GLU A 119 5.41 13.80 5.75
CA GLU A 119 6.62 14.54 5.42
C GLU A 119 6.68 15.89 6.11
N VAL A 120 5.60 16.66 6.02
CA VAL A 120 5.53 18.01 6.58
C VAL A 120 5.67 18.07 8.09
N VAL A 121 5.48 16.97 8.80
CA VAL A 121 5.59 16.88 10.27
C VAL A 121 6.92 16.29 10.75
N CYS A 122 7.81 15.91 9.84
CA CYS A 122 9.09 15.35 10.23
C CYS A 122 10.11 16.47 10.51
N PRO A 123 10.59 16.61 11.76
CA PRO A 123 11.47 17.74 12.13
C PRO A 123 12.88 17.64 11.53
N VAL A 124 13.25 16.47 11.01
CA VAL A 124 14.58 16.19 10.46
C VAL A 124 14.52 15.74 8.99
N GLU A 125 13.35 15.87 8.35
CA GLU A 125 13.17 15.45 6.95
C GLU A 125 13.66 14.00 6.69
N ALA A 126 13.39 13.10 7.64
CA ALA A 126 13.72 11.69 7.50
C ALA A 126 12.75 10.96 6.56
N THR A 127 11.68 11.60 6.14
CA THR A 127 10.75 11.12 5.13
C THR A 127 10.51 12.21 4.11
N SER A 128 10.72 11.90 2.84
CA SER A 128 10.66 12.84 1.70
C SER A 128 10.36 12.08 0.41
N HIS A 129 10.03 12.80 -0.66
CA HIS A 129 9.89 12.21 -1.98
C HIS A 129 11.23 12.06 -2.69
N ASP A 130 11.37 10.97 -3.45
CA ASP A 130 12.42 10.85 -4.44
C ASP A 130 11.98 11.36 -5.82
N SER A 131 12.88 11.30 -6.79
CA SER A 131 12.64 11.76 -8.17
C SER A 131 11.62 10.91 -8.95
N GLU A 132 11.21 9.76 -8.42
CA GLU A 132 10.24 8.84 -9.03
C GLU A 132 8.92 8.79 -8.24
N GLY A 133 8.79 9.69 -7.24
CA GLY A 133 7.60 9.87 -6.43
C GLY A 133 7.42 8.84 -5.31
N LEU A 134 8.46 8.13 -4.94
CA LEU A 134 8.43 7.29 -3.76
C LEU A 134 8.56 8.15 -2.50
N ASN A 135 7.68 7.97 -1.55
CA ASN A 135 7.85 8.50 -0.21
C ASN A 135 8.88 7.63 0.51
N VAL A 136 10.14 8.07 0.51
CA VAL A 136 11.25 7.33 1.10
C VAL A 136 11.36 7.56 2.60
N MET A 137 12.05 6.65 3.29
CA MET A 137 12.38 6.76 4.71
C MET A 137 13.88 6.65 4.91
N VAL A 138 14.51 7.73 5.35
CA VAL A 138 15.95 7.77 5.64
C VAL A 138 16.15 7.41 7.11
N TYR A 139 16.44 6.14 7.38
CA TYR A 139 16.50 5.59 8.74
C TYR A 139 17.51 6.30 9.62
N ASN A 140 18.67 6.66 9.09
CA ASN A 140 19.74 7.33 9.85
C ASN A 140 19.41 8.77 10.28
N ARG A 141 18.45 9.42 9.62
CA ARG A 141 17.95 10.74 10.03
C ARG A 141 16.86 10.66 11.09
N CYS A 142 16.19 9.52 11.20
CA CYS A 142 15.03 9.39 12.09
C CYS A 142 15.44 9.53 13.56
N VAL A 143 14.89 10.50 14.24
CA VAL A 143 15.09 10.77 15.69
C VAL A 143 13.94 10.27 16.56
N GLY A 144 12.97 9.56 15.96
CA GLY A 144 11.91 8.86 16.69
C GLY A 144 10.80 9.74 17.28
N THR A 145 10.53 10.92 16.75
CA THR A 145 9.43 11.79 17.23
C THR A 145 8.05 11.17 17.03
N ARG A 146 7.89 10.22 16.10
CA ARG A 146 6.66 9.46 15.77
C ARG A 146 5.49 10.30 15.27
N TYR A 147 5.63 11.61 15.10
CA TYR A 147 4.54 12.44 14.62
C TYR A 147 4.06 12.00 13.22
N CYS A 148 4.95 11.52 12.37
CA CYS A 148 4.59 10.96 11.06
C CYS A 148 3.66 9.73 11.14
N LEU A 149 3.71 8.93 12.24
CA LEU A 149 2.78 7.86 12.51
C LEU A 149 1.40 8.42 12.89
N ASN A 150 1.38 9.41 13.78
CA ASN A 150 0.13 10.02 14.21
C ASN A 150 -0.59 10.73 13.06
N ASN A 151 0.19 11.42 12.21
CA ASN A 151 -0.35 12.21 11.11
C ASN A 151 -0.69 11.38 9.85
N CYS A 152 -0.28 10.11 9.79
CA CYS A 152 -0.66 9.23 8.69
C CYS A 152 -2.14 8.84 8.81
N PRO A 153 -3.03 9.22 7.87
CA PRO A 153 -4.44 8.85 7.94
C PRO A 153 -4.68 7.35 7.76
N TYR A 154 -3.78 6.67 7.05
CA TYR A 154 -3.86 5.23 6.78
C TYR A 154 -3.28 4.36 7.89
N LYS A 155 -2.59 4.96 8.88
CA LYS A 155 -1.96 4.26 10.01
C LYS A 155 -1.05 3.11 9.59
N VAL A 156 -0.18 3.37 8.61
CA VAL A 156 0.69 2.36 7.98
C VAL A 156 2.19 2.58 8.26
N ARG A 157 2.51 3.47 9.19
CA ARG A 157 3.89 3.67 9.65
C ARG A 157 4.12 2.89 10.92
N ARG A 158 5.30 2.24 11.06
CA ARG A 158 5.63 1.33 12.14
C ARG A 158 6.87 1.83 12.86
N PHE A 159 6.83 1.82 14.20
CA PHE A 159 7.92 2.34 15.01
C PHE A 159 8.58 1.22 15.82
N ASN A 160 9.90 1.16 15.78
CA ASN A 160 10.69 0.24 16.58
C ASN A 160 10.80 0.75 18.02
N PHE A 161 9.81 0.43 18.86
CA PHE A 161 9.80 0.83 20.28
C PHE A 161 10.89 0.15 21.08
N LEU A 162 11.24 -1.07 20.72
CA LEU A 162 12.28 -1.88 21.34
C LEU A 162 13.24 -2.39 20.27
N GLN A 163 14.33 -3.02 20.67
CA GLN A 163 15.21 -3.76 19.77
C GLN A 163 14.55 -5.10 19.45
N TYR A 164 13.72 -5.12 18.41
CA TYR A 164 12.98 -6.33 18.00
C TYR A 164 13.82 -7.30 17.17
N SER A 165 14.81 -6.79 16.45
CA SER A 165 15.70 -7.60 15.61
C SER A 165 16.89 -8.10 16.44
N ASP A 166 17.12 -9.40 16.44
CA ASP A 166 18.36 -9.98 16.98
C ASP A 166 19.48 -9.73 15.98
N THR A 167 20.47 -8.95 16.37
CA THR A 167 21.65 -8.60 15.57
C THR A 167 22.90 -9.35 16.01
N GLU A 168 22.82 -10.11 17.11
CA GLU A 168 23.97 -10.73 17.76
C GLU A 168 24.12 -12.22 17.40
N THR A 169 23.00 -12.96 17.33
CA THR A 169 23.03 -14.38 17.01
C THR A 169 23.48 -14.59 15.55
N GLU A 170 24.67 -15.20 15.38
CA GLU A 170 25.31 -15.36 14.07
C GLU A 170 24.43 -16.14 13.07
N THR A 171 23.79 -17.20 13.51
CA THR A 171 22.93 -18.03 12.66
C THR A 171 21.70 -17.27 12.13
N TYR A 172 21.23 -16.25 12.83
CA TYR A 172 20.09 -15.45 12.37
C TYR A 172 20.47 -14.44 11.28
N LYS A 173 21.73 -14.17 11.06
CA LYS A 173 22.17 -13.34 9.94
C LYS A 173 21.82 -13.96 8.60
N MET A 174 21.81 -15.30 8.50
CA MET A 174 21.51 -16.02 7.26
C MET A 174 20.04 -15.85 6.79
N MET A 175 19.11 -15.51 7.69
CA MET A 175 17.70 -15.25 7.33
C MET A 175 17.48 -13.83 6.78
N ARG A 176 18.48 -12.95 6.85
CA ARG A 176 18.34 -11.55 6.45
C ARG A 176 18.56 -11.39 4.94
N ASN A 177 17.71 -10.56 4.33
CA ASN A 177 17.95 -10.08 2.98
C ASN A 177 19.11 -9.07 3.02
N PRO A 178 20.24 -9.33 2.35
CA PRO A 178 21.42 -8.45 2.39
C PRO A 178 21.17 -7.09 1.73
N ASP A 179 20.21 -7.00 0.81
CA ASP A 179 19.90 -5.77 0.08
C ASP A 179 19.02 -4.79 0.88
N VAL A 180 18.58 -5.20 2.07
CA VAL A 180 17.66 -4.41 2.90
C VAL A 180 18.24 -4.18 4.28
N THR A 181 18.32 -2.92 4.69
CA THR A 181 18.79 -2.53 6.02
C THR A 181 17.97 -3.19 7.12
N VAL A 182 18.63 -3.77 8.12
CA VAL A 182 18.00 -4.18 9.39
C VAL A 182 17.93 -2.96 10.29
N ARG A 183 16.71 -2.59 10.73
CA ARG A 183 16.50 -1.39 11.54
C ARG A 183 16.60 -1.71 13.02
N ASN A 184 17.12 -0.75 13.76
CA ASN A 184 17.26 -0.79 15.22
C ASN A 184 16.07 -0.07 15.90
N ARG A 185 16.04 -0.14 17.23
CA ARG A 185 15.07 0.62 18.01
C ARG A 185 15.15 2.12 17.71
N GLY A 186 14.03 2.83 17.86
CA GLY A 186 13.99 4.29 17.79
C GLY A 186 13.79 4.85 16.37
N VAL A 187 13.61 4.00 15.36
CA VAL A 187 13.36 4.44 14.00
C VAL A 187 11.99 4.01 13.49
N MET A 188 11.47 4.80 12.55
CA MET A 188 10.21 4.53 11.87
C MET A 188 10.44 3.66 10.63
N GLU A 189 9.54 2.72 10.39
CA GLU A 189 9.50 1.89 9.19
C GLU A 189 8.20 2.07 8.42
N LYS A 190 8.21 1.75 7.14
CA LYS A 190 7.02 1.71 6.27
C LYS A 190 7.31 0.97 4.98
N CYS A 191 6.29 0.62 4.22
CA CYS A 191 6.44 0.08 2.87
C CYS A 191 7.23 1.04 1.96
N THR A 192 8.22 0.50 1.26
CA THR A 192 9.10 1.20 0.32
C THR A 192 8.82 0.83 -1.13
N TYR A 193 7.74 0.07 -1.43
CA TYR A 193 7.50 -0.58 -2.71
C TYR A 193 8.65 -1.50 -3.14
N CYS A 194 9.35 -2.09 -2.16
CA CYS A 194 10.54 -2.94 -2.41
C CYS A 194 11.60 -2.20 -3.24
N VAL A 195 12.02 -1.01 -2.77
CA VAL A 195 12.97 -0.13 -3.46
C VAL A 195 14.25 -0.85 -3.90
N GLN A 196 14.69 -1.89 -3.17
CA GLN A 196 15.80 -2.75 -3.55
C GLN A 196 15.56 -3.45 -4.90
N ARG A 197 14.34 -3.92 -5.17
CA ARG A 197 13.97 -4.56 -6.45
C ARG A 197 13.92 -3.54 -7.59
N ILE A 198 13.43 -2.34 -7.33
CA ILE A 198 13.50 -1.21 -8.29
C ILE A 198 14.95 -0.89 -8.61
N SER A 199 15.82 -0.85 -7.58
CA SER A 199 17.26 -0.58 -7.75
C SER A 199 17.94 -1.66 -8.58
N HIS A 200 17.63 -2.94 -8.36
CA HIS A 200 18.15 -4.05 -9.19
C HIS A 200 17.72 -3.91 -10.65
N ALA A 201 16.44 -3.66 -10.92
CA ALA A 201 15.97 -3.47 -12.29
C ALA A 201 16.64 -2.25 -12.96
N ARG A 202 16.87 -1.18 -12.21
CA ARG A 202 17.59 0.02 -12.69
C ARG A 202 19.05 -0.27 -13.02
N ILE A 203 19.74 -1.08 -12.21
CA ILE A 203 21.12 -1.51 -12.48
C ILE A 203 21.16 -2.31 -13.78
N ASN A 204 20.30 -3.32 -13.91
CA ASN A 204 20.22 -4.16 -15.10
C ASN A 204 19.89 -3.36 -16.36
N SER A 205 18.90 -2.47 -16.29
CA SER A 205 18.52 -1.61 -17.42
C SER A 205 19.65 -0.71 -17.88
N LYS A 206 20.47 -0.18 -16.94
CA LYS A 206 21.66 0.63 -17.26
C LYS A 206 22.77 -0.21 -17.88
N ILE A 207 23.00 -1.44 -17.42
CA ILE A 207 23.99 -2.36 -18.02
C ILE A 207 23.61 -2.70 -19.46
N GLU A 208 22.31 -2.85 -19.72
CA GLU A 208 21.77 -3.21 -21.04
C GLU A 208 21.45 -1.97 -21.91
N ASP A 209 21.74 -0.75 -21.43
CA ASP A 209 21.46 0.54 -22.09
C ASP A 209 20.01 0.65 -22.61
N ARG A 210 19.05 0.36 -21.73
CA ARG A 210 17.61 0.40 -22.01
C ARG A 210 16.81 0.94 -20.85
N ALA A 211 15.53 1.24 -21.08
CA ALA A 211 14.57 1.49 -20.00
C ALA A 211 14.15 0.19 -19.27
N ILE A 212 13.68 0.33 -18.04
CA ILE A 212 13.01 -0.77 -17.30
C ILE A 212 11.71 -1.10 -18.05
N ARG A 213 11.46 -2.38 -18.29
CA ARG A 213 10.26 -2.85 -19.00
C ARG A 213 9.11 -3.04 -18.03
N ASP A 214 7.88 -2.93 -18.51
CA ASP A 214 6.69 -3.28 -17.72
C ASP A 214 6.76 -4.74 -17.25
N GLY A 215 6.41 -4.97 -15.98
CA GLY A 215 6.50 -6.29 -15.33
C GLY A 215 7.92 -6.74 -14.92
N GLU A 216 8.98 -5.98 -15.19
CA GLU A 216 10.34 -6.31 -14.75
C GLU A 216 10.52 -6.08 -13.24
N VAL A 217 9.87 -5.08 -12.69
CA VAL A 217 9.84 -4.85 -11.24
C VAL A 217 8.61 -5.51 -10.64
N VAL A 218 8.82 -6.57 -9.87
CA VAL A 218 7.77 -7.30 -9.16
C VAL A 218 8.01 -7.18 -7.66
N THR A 219 7.11 -6.52 -6.93
CA THR A 219 7.22 -6.39 -5.47
C THR A 219 7.05 -7.75 -4.78
N ALA A 220 7.60 -7.91 -3.57
CA ALA A 220 7.49 -9.19 -2.84
C ALA A 220 6.04 -9.60 -2.58
N CYS A 221 5.18 -8.65 -2.23
CA CYS A 221 3.76 -8.89 -2.02
C CYS A 221 3.02 -9.30 -3.31
N GLN A 222 3.41 -8.73 -4.46
CA GLN A 222 2.88 -9.12 -5.77
C GLN A 222 3.35 -10.52 -6.15
N ALA A 223 4.65 -10.82 -6.00
CA ALA A 223 5.23 -12.12 -6.35
C ALA A 223 4.58 -13.29 -5.57
N ALA A 224 4.24 -13.04 -4.30
CA ALA A 224 3.66 -14.07 -3.43
C ALA A 224 2.12 -14.15 -3.52
N CYS A 225 1.46 -13.26 -4.24
CA CYS A 225 0.00 -13.23 -4.31
C CYS A 225 -0.54 -14.36 -5.21
N PRO A 226 -1.19 -15.40 -4.64
CA PRO A 226 -1.63 -16.56 -5.44
C PRO A 226 -2.75 -16.21 -6.41
N SER A 227 -3.56 -15.20 -6.09
CA SER A 227 -4.67 -14.73 -6.93
C SER A 227 -4.29 -13.58 -7.85
N GLN A 228 -3.01 -13.15 -7.85
CA GLN A 228 -2.50 -12.04 -8.66
C GLN A 228 -3.29 -10.72 -8.48
N ALA A 229 -3.84 -10.51 -7.27
CA ALA A 229 -4.62 -9.33 -6.95
C ALA A 229 -3.79 -8.03 -6.90
N ILE A 230 -2.47 -8.11 -6.69
CA ILE A 230 -1.58 -6.97 -6.57
C ILE A 230 -0.82 -6.78 -7.88
N SER A 231 -0.88 -5.56 -8.42
CA SER A 231 -0.10 -5.15 -9.60
C SER A 231 0.71 -3.89 -9.27
N PHE A 232 1.95 -3.87 -9.74
CA PHE A 232 2.90 -2.77 -9.53
C PHE A 232 3.58 -2.42 -10.85
N GLY A 233 3.89 -1.15 -11.08
CA GLY A 233 4.58 -0.72 -12.29
C GLY A 233 4.72 0.79 -12.40
N ASP A 234 5.17 1.25 -13.56
CA ASP A 234 5.33 2.66 -13.91
C ASP A 234 4.01 3.24 -14.44
N ILE A 235 3.48 4.24 -13.73
CA ILE A 235 2.24 4.95 -14.12
C ILE A 235 2.49 5.89 -15.32
N ASN A 236 3.72 6.35 -15.52
CA ASN A 236 4.06 7.23 -16.63
C ASN A 236 4.08 6.48 -17.97
N ASP A 237 4.37 5.18 -17.95
CA ASP A 237 4.22 4.34 -19.13
C ASP A 237 2.74 4.04 -19.37
N LYS A 238 2.15 4.71 -20.38
CA LYS A 238 0.73 4.54 -20.72
C LYS A 238 0.38 3.16 -21.28
N SER A 239 1.38 2.40 -21.72
CA SER A 239 1.21 1.01 -22.19
C SER A 239 1.33 -0.02 -21.06
N SER A 240 1.76 0.39 -19.86
CA SER A 240 1.94 -0.50 -18.72
C SER A 240 0.61 -1.07 -18.19
N LYS A 241 0.68 -2.27 -17.61
CA LYS A 241 -0.46 -2.91 -16.96
C LYS A 241 -1.04 -2.02 -15.86
N ILE A 242 -0.18 -1.36 -15.06
CA ILE A 242 -0.64 -0.52 -13.95
C ILE A 242 -1.39 0.73 -14.45
N ALA A 243 -0.96 1.36 -15.55
CA ALA A 243 -1.68 2.49 -16.12
C ALA A 243 -3.07 2.08 -16.60
N GLY A 244 -3.21 0.90 -17.22
CA GLY A 244 -4.50 0.33 -17.60
C GLY A 244 -5.42 0.09 -16.39
N LEU A 245 -4.90 -0.47 -15.29
CA LEU A 245 -5.69 -0.72 -14.08
C LEU A 245 -6.13 0.58 -13.39
N LYS A 246 -5.30 1.62 -13.39
CA LYS A 246 -5.67 2.94 -12.85
C LYS A 246 -6.66 3.69 -13.75
N ALA A 247 -6.75 3.33 -15.01
CA ALA A 247 -7.78 3.85 -15.92
C ALA A 247 -9.12 3.06 -15.81
N ASP A 248 -9.14 1.91 -15.16
CA ASP A 248 -10.37 1.12 -14.93
C ASP A 248 -11.42 1.98 -14.20
N PRO A 249 -12.67 1.99 -14.63
CA PRO A 249 -13.73 2.75 -13.96
C PRO A 249 -13.96 2.34 -12.50
N ARG A 250 -13.60 1.11 -12.10
CA ARG A 250 -13.65 0.63 -10.71
C ARG A 250 -12.51 1.16 -9.84
N ASP A 251 -11.47 1.77 -10.43
CA ASP A 251 -10.34 2.27 -9.65
C ASP A 251 -10.75 3.38 -8.69
N TYR A 252 -10.32 3.27 -7.44
CA TYR A 252 -10.54 4.29 -6.41
C TYR A 252 -9.38 4.35 -5.43
N THR A 253 -9.23 5.48 -4.79
CA THR A 253 -8.24 5.70 -3.72
C THR A 253 -8.91 5.70 -2.36
N LEU A 254 -8.20 5.20 -1.35
CA LEU A 254 -8.66 5.20 0.03
C LEU A 254 -8.56 6.62 0.62
N LEU A 255 -9.64 7.10 1.28
CA LEU A 255 -9.73 8.44 1.88
C LEU A 255 -9.41 9.56 0.86
N ALA A 256 -10.00 9.47 -0.34
CA ALA A 256 -9.77 10.42 -1.42
C ALA A 256 -10.07 11.87 -1.01
N GLU A 257 -11.05 12.07 -0.13
CA GLU A 257 -11.46 13.36 0.43
C GLU A 257 -10.35 14.11 1.17
N LEU A 258 -9.31 13.41 1.63
CA LEU A 258 -8.17 14.02 2.31
C LEU A 258 -7.13 14.63 1.35
N ASN A 259 -7.32 14.47 0.05
CA ASN A 259 -6.43 15.00 -1.00
C ASN A 259 -4.94 14.67 -0.83
N THR A 260 -4.65 13.49 -0.27
CA THR A 260 -3.27 13.02 -0.10
C THR A 260 -2.66 12.47 -1.39
N LYS A 261 -3.49 12.29 -2.43
CA LYS A 261 -3.14 11.77 -3.77
C LYS A 261 -2.36 10.44 -3.68
N PRO A 262 -3.01 9.34 -3.26
CA PRO A 262 -2.38 8.04 -3.11
C PRO A 262 -1.91 7.45 -4.45
N ARG A 263 -0.73 6.85 -4.47
CA ARG A 263 -0.23 6.04 -5.61
C ARG A 263 -0.64 4.57 -5.52
N THR A 264 -1.04 4.09 -4.33
CA THR A 264 -1.75 2.82 -4.18
C THR A 264 -3.24 3.08 -4.35
N SER A 265 -3.89 2.33 -5.24
CA SER A 265 -5.34 2.36 -5.45
C SER A 265 -5.93 0.96 -5.42
N TYR A 266 -7.25 0.88 -5.46
CA TYR A 266 -8.00 -0.35 -5.38
C TYR A 266 -8.99 -0.43 -6.53
N LEU A 267 -9.22 -1.65 -7.05
CA LEU A 267 -10.37 -1.93 -7.89
C LEU A 267 -11.52 -2.41 -7.02
N ALA A 268 -12.65 -1.71 -7.11
CA ALA A 268 -13.84 -2.00 -6.32
C ALA A 268 -14.36 -3.42 -6.58
N LYS A 269 -14.87 -4.06 -5.52
CA LYS A 269 -15.40 -5.42 -5.57
C LYS A 269 -16.78 -5.45 -6.25
N LEU A 270 -16.95 -6.35 -7.20
CA LEU A 270 -18.26 -6.63 -7.80
C LEU A 270 -18.81 -7.92 -7.21
N LYS A 271 -20.09 -7.90 -6.85
CA LYS A 271 -20.85 -9.04 -6.35
C LYS A 271 -21.86 -9.48 -7.40
N ASN A 272 -22.12 -10.76 -7.47
CA ASN A 272 -23.23 -11.33 -8.24
C ASN A 272 -24.06 -12.21 -7.30
N PRO A 273 -24.84 -11.61 -6.37
CA PRO A 273 -25.66 -12.38 -5.43
C PRO A 273 -26.67 -13.22 -6.19
N ASN A 274 -27.01 -14.38 -5.64
CA ASN A 274 -28.13 -15.17 -6.13
C ASN A 274 -29.43 -14.58 -5.55
N PRO A 275 -30.33 -14.02 -6.40
CA PRO A 275 -31.55 -13.39 -5.92
C PRO A 275 -32.49 -14.36 -5.18
N GLU A 276 -32.40 -15.67 -5.43
CA GLU A 276 -33.20 -16.68 -4.74
C GLU A 276 -32.80 -16.85 -3.25
N LEU A 277 -31.58 -16.42 -2.87
CA LEU A 277 -31.13 -16.49 -1.47
C LEU A 277 -31.50 -15.24 -0.66
N ASP A 278 -31.77 -14.12 -1.31
CA ASP A 278 -32.13 -12.86 -0.65
C ASP A 278 -33.61 -12.82 -0.21
N GLU A 279 -34.47 -13.72 -0.71
CA GLU A 279 -35.89 -13.82 -0.37
C GLU A 279 -36.17 -14.57 0.96
N THR A 280 -35.14 -15.11 1.63
CA THR A 280 -35.28 -15.98 2.82
C THR A 280 -34.80 -15.33 4.13
N THR A 281 -34.51 -14.05 4.14
CA THR A 281 -34.20 -13.24 5.32
C THR A 281 -35.13 -12.03 5.41
#